data_f440b0aa12a27f187ec9233bb1ddc7f0
#
_entry.id   f440b0aa12a27f187ec9233bb1ddc7f0
#
_cell.length_a   1.000
_cell.length_b   1.000
_cell.length_c   1.000
_cell.angle_alpha   90.00
_cell.angle_beta   90.00
_cell.angle_gamma   90.00
#
_symmetry.space_group_name_H-M   'P 1'
#
loop_
_entity.id
_entity.type
_entity.pdbx_description
1 polymer ?
#
loop_
_entity_poly.entity_id
_entity_poly.type
_entity_poly.pdbx_seq_one_letter_code
_entity_poly.pdbx_strand_id
1 'polypeptide(L)'
;MKLDLNNFDQLMDEAMKGRPGPLDEASATVLMRQMMKRIYERALRGELTHQLGYEKHDVAGHRSGNSRNGTSPKTMKGELGTLVLDVPRDRNGDFEPQLIAKHQTRLLGFDDKMISMYARGMSTRDIQAHFQEMYGVEVSPGLISEVTNEVMEAVKAWQSRPLEPLYAIVYLDALIVKIRHDGRVENRAVFVAIGIDWDGKKDVLGLWTSATEGAKFWLGVLTELKNRGVKDILIVCVDGLKGFPQAIETAFPQAQVQCCIVHAIRASLHYVNWKERRAVAADLKPIYRAATEPQARLELEAFASKWGSKYGSIVNLWNSNWETLTPFFEYPEELRKIIYTTNAVESLNSTVRKSIRTRGSFPSAEAALKLLYLAIRNLTAKWDTIQGWKDAMNRFRITAGDRIDAALALGA
;
A
#
# COMPACT_ATOMS: atom_id res chain seq x y z
N MET A 1 33.13 -5.06 8.12
CA MET A 1 33.87 -6.29 8.48
C MET A 1 34.15 -7.07 7.19
N LYS A 2 35.41 -7.15 6.72
CA LYS A 2 35.75 -8.02 5.58
C LYS A 2 35.99 -9.43 6.15
N LEU A 3 35.23 -10.40 5.67
CA LEU A 3 35.50 -11.83 5.97
C LEU A 3 36.77 -12.27 5.22
N ASP A 4 37.64 -12.92 5.92
CA ASP A 4 38.77 -13.65 5.30
C ASP A 4 38.21 -14.94 4.71
N LEU A 5 37.94 -14.92 3.41
CA LEU A 5 37.33 -16.02 2.67
C LEU A 5 38.22 -17.28 2.69
N ASN A 6 39.54 -17.15 2.71
CA ASN A 6 40.47 -18.29 2.75
C ASN A 6 40.34 -19.09 4.05
N ASN A 7 40.14 -18.38 5.17
CA ASN A 7 39.94 -19.02 6.48
C ASN A 7 38.53 -19.65 6.58
N PHE A 8 37.56 -19.08 5.85
CA PHE A 8 36.20 -19.62 5.76
C PHE A 8 36.16 -20.91 4.93
N ASP A 9 36.89 -20.96 3.80
CA ASP A 9 36.97 -22.14 2.94
C ASP A 9 37.63 -23.33 3.68
N GLN A 10 38.69 -23.08 4.47
CA GLN A 10 39.31 -24.10 5.32
C GLN A 10 38.35 -24.66 6.37
N LEU A 11 37.54 -23.81 7.01
CA LEU A 11 36.51 -24.22 7.98
C LEU A 11 35.37 -25.02 7.30
N MET A 12 35.03 -24.68 6.08
CA MET A 12 34.05 -25.44 5.29
C MET A 12 34.60 -26.81 4.89
N ASP A 13 35.87 -26.86 4.44
CA ASP A 13 36.51 -28.12 4.10
C ASP A 13 36.62 -29.04 5.32
N GLU A 14 36.96 -28.51 6.51
CA GLU A 14 36.96 -29.27 7.75
C GLU A 14 35.57 -29.77 8.13
N ALA A 15 34.54 -28.95 7.99
CA ALA A 15 33.15 -29.34 8.26
C ALA A 15 32.62 -30.40 7.28
N MET A 16 33.24 -30.50 6.09
CA MET A 16 32.92 -31.47 5.05
C MET A 16 33.75 -32.76 5.15
N LYS A 17 34.88 -32.74 5.86
CA LYS A 17 35.71 -33.94 6.09
C LYS A 17 34.95 -35.03 6.85
N GLY A 18 34.88 -36.21 6.28
CA GLY A 18 34.24 -37.38 6.90
C GLY A 18 32.79 -37.63 6.53
N ARG A 19 32.22 -36.91 5.57
CA ARG A 19 30.90 -37.20 5.05
C ARG A 19 30.97 -38.17 3.86
N PRO A 20 30.14 -39.21 3.82
CA PRO A 20 30.07 -40.10 2.66
C PRO A 20 29.17 -39.45 1.57
N GLY A 21 29.80 -38.92 0.52
CA GLY A 21 29.12 -38.47 -0.69
C GLY A 21 28.92 -36.96 -0.86
N PRO A 22 28.42 -36.54 -2.03
CA PRO A 22 28.18 -35.12 -2.33
C PRO A 22 27.10 -34.53 -1.43
N LEU A 23 27.20 -33.21 -1.16
CA LEU A 23 26.23 -32.47 -0.34
C LEU A 23 24.90 -32.34 -1.13
N ASP A 24 23.86 -32.92 -0.63
CA ASP A 24 22.48 -32.63 -1.12
C ASP A 24 21.94 -31.35 -0.46
N GLU A 25 20.86 -30.80 -1.01
CA GLU A 25 20.24 -29.56 -0.56
C GLU A 25 19.79 -29.63 0.92
N ALA A 26 19.27 -30.79 1.33
CA ALA A 26 18.82 -31.01 2.71
C ALA A 26 20.01 -30.93 3.69
N SER A 27 21.12 -31.58 3.37
CA SER A 27 22.34 -31.56 4.15
C SER A 27 23.00 -30.18 4.19
N ALA A 28 22.96 -29.42 3.07
CA ALA A 28 23.41 -28.04 3.00
C ALA A 28 22.59 -27.13 3.93
N THR A 29 21.28 -27.29 3.95
CA THR A 29 20.37 -26.55 4.83
C THR A 29 20.66 -26.84 6.30
N VAL A 30 20.91 -28.11 6.67
CA VAL A 30 21.30 -28.50 8.04
C VAL A 30 22.61 -27.85 8.44
N LEU A 31 23.61 -27.85 7.55
CA LEU A 31 24.92 -27.23 7.79
C LEU A 31 24.76 -25.70 7.98
N MET A 32 24.02 -25.01 7.11
CA MET A 32 23.74 -23.58 7.24
C MET A 32 23.06 -23.27 8.58
N ARG A 33 22.11 -24.08 9.01
CA ARG A 33 21.45 -23.95 10.31
C ARG A 33 22.42 -24.06 11.47
N GLN A 34 23.32 -25.04 11.42
CA GLN A 34 24.37 -25.23 12.45
C GLN A 34 25.32 -24.04 12.48
N MET A 35 25.75 -23.56 11.31
CA MET A 35 26.61 -22.37 11.22
C MET A 35 25.94 -21.14 11.80
N MET A 36 24.69 -20.88 11.42
CA MET A 36 23.90 -19.77 11.98
C MET A 36 23.81 -19.86 13.51
N LYS A 37 23.49 -21.04 14.05
CA LYS A 37 23.50 -21.29 15.49
C LYS A 37 24.80 -20.86 16.12
N ARG A 38 25.95 -21.31 15.58
CA ARG A 38 27.29 -20.99 16.08
C ARG A 38 27.60 -19.50 16.02
N ILE A 39 27.21 -18.83 14.94
CA ILE A 39 27.40 -17.37 14.79
C ILE A 39 26.64 -16.62 15.88
N TYR A 40 25.34 -16.92 16.07
CA TYR A 40 24.52 -16.28 17.11
C TYR A 40 25.09 -16.55 18.51
N GLU A 41 25.41 -17.78 18.85
CA GLU A 41 25.94 -18.13 20.17
C GLU A 41 27.29 -17.46 20.46
N ARG A 42 28.15 -17.35 19.43
CA ARG A 42 29.46 -16.66 19.56
C ARG A 42 29.26 -15.16 19.75
N ALA A 43 28.34 -14.54 19.01
CA ALA A 43 28.02 -13.13 19.15
C ALA A 43 27.43 -12.82 20.55
N LEU A 44 26.49 -13.62 21.01
CA LEU A 44 25.90 -13.50 22.36
C LEU A 44 26.96 -13.66 23.48
N ARG A 45 27.90 -14.57 23.32
CA ARG A 45 29.05 -14.70 24.25
C ARG A 45 29.94 -13.47 24.23
N GLY A 46 30.14 -12.86 23.05
CA GLY A 46 30.87 -11.60 22.90
C GLY A 46 30.20 -10.45 23.62
N GLU A 47 28.87 -10.33 23.49
CA GLU A 47 28.06 -9.32 24.22
C GLU A 47 28.22 -9.49 25.74
N LEU A 48 28.09 -10.72 26.25
CA LEU A 48 28.27 -10.98 27.66
C LEU A 48 29.72 -10.69 28.14
N THR A 49 30.74 -11.00 27.31
CA THR A 49 32.14 -10.67 27.62
C THR A 49 32.31 -9.14 27.72
N HIS A 50 31.75 -8.39 26.77
CA HIS A 50 31.79 -6.92 26.78
C HIS A 50 31.11 -6.33 28.03
N GLN A 51 29.96 -6.88 28.44
CA GLN A 51 29.24 -6.42 29.62
C GLN A 51 29.99 -6.74 30.93
N LEU A 52 30.58 -7.92 31.03
CA LEU A 52 31.31 -8.33 32.23
C LEU A 52 32.73 -7.70 32.34
N GLY A 53 33.30 -7.28 31.19
CA GLY A 53 34.61 -6.66 31.12
C GLY A 53 35.81 -7.64 31.18
N TYR A 54 35.55 -8.98 31.13
CA TYR A 54 36.59 -10.00 31.16
C TYR A 54 36.23 -11.24 30.36
N GLU A 55 37.24 -11.93 29.84
CA GLU A 55 37.07 -13.15 29.05
C GLU A 55 36.75 -14.38 29.94
N LYS A 56 36.29 -15.46 29.30
CA LYS A 56 36.00 -16.71 29.99
C LYS A 56 37.34 -17.29 30.54
N HIS A 57 37.32 -17.67 31.84
CA HIS A 57 38.50 -18.16 32.58
C HIS A 57 39.57 -17.11 32.92
N ASP A 58 39.29 -15.83 32.72
CA ASP A 58 40.19 -14.75 33.11
C ASP A 58 40.17 -14.55 34.65
N VAL A 59 41.37 -14.31 35.20
CA VAL A 59 41.59 -13.99 36.62
C VAL A 59 40.85 -12.69 37.02
N ALA A 60 40.73 -11.76 36.08
CA ALA A 60 39.96 -10.51 36.26
C ALA A 60 38.50 -10.72 36.68
N GLY A 61 37.95 -11.91 36.37
CA GLY A 61 36.60 -12.30 36.83
C GLY A 61 36.47 -12.63 38.32
N HIS A 62 37.62 -12.84 39.02
CA HIS A 62 37.60 -13.09 40.44
C HIS A 62 37.27 -11.81 41.22
N ARG A 63 36.17 -11.83 41.99
CA ARG A 63 35.66 -10.71 42.78
C ARG A 63 35.13 -9.52 41.97
N SER A 64 34.75 -9.74 40.69
CA SER A 64 34.18 -8.68 39.81
C SER A 64 32.78 -8.25 40.18
N GLY A 65 32.13 -8.89 41.16
CA GLY A 65 30.75 -8.62 41.57
C GLY A 65 29.66 -9.33 40.72
N ASN A 66 30.00 -9.73 39.51
CA ASN A 66 29.13 -10.52 38.63
C ASN A 66 29.96 -11.59 37.86
N SER A 67 29.35 -12.69 37.51
CA SER A 67 30.01 -13.77 36.80
C SER A 67 29.12 -14.52 35.84
N ARG A 68 29.72 -15.23 34.87
CA ARG A 68 28.97 -16.10 33.96
C ARG A 68 28.25 -17.20 34.72
N ASN A 69 26.97 -17.44 34.37
CA ASN A 69 26.11 -18.42 35.03
C ASN A 69 25.47 -19.40 34.03
N GLY A 70 26.31 -20.02 33.21
CA GLY A 70 25.88 -21.00 32.22
C GLY A 70 25.10 -20.41 31.07
N THR A 71 24.26 -21.22 30.45
CA THR A 71 23.39 -20.87 29.31
C THR A 71 21.98 -21.32 29.54
N SER A 72 21.01 -20.71 28.87
CA SER A 72 19.61 -21.17 28.78
C SER A 72 19.24 -21.43 27.34
N PRO A 73 18.55 -22.53 27.02
CA PRO A 73 18.06 -22.79 25.67
C PRO A 73 16.97 -21.80 25.32
N LYS A 74 17.05 -21.23 24.10
CA LYS A 74 16.06 -20.34 23.53
C LYS A 74 15.72 -20.77 22.12
N THR A 75 14.45 -21.06 21.86
CA THR A 75 13.97 -21.46 20.55
C THR A 75 13.65 -20.23 19.71
N MET A 76 14.29 -20.12 18.54
CA MET A 76 14.09 -19.04 17.58
C MET A 76 13.56 -19.60 16.28
N LYS A 77 12.55 -18.95 15.71
CA LYS A 77 12.01 -19.27 14.37
C LYS A 77 12.64 -18.36 13.32
N GLY A 78 13.07 -18.92 12.22
CA GLY A 78 13.71 -18.19 11.13
C GLY A 78 13.56 -18.87 9.78
N GLU A 79 14.19 -18.31 8.76
CA GLU A 79 14.12 -18.80 7.37
C GLU A 79 14.71 -20.19 7.17
N LEU A 80 15.68 -20.56 7.97
CA LEU A 80 16.31 -21.89 7.95
C LEU A 80 15.60 -22.88 8.89
N GLY A 81 14.40 -22.56 9.34
CA GLY A 81 13.67 -23.38 10.28
C GLY A 81 13.79 -22.92 11.72
N THR A 82 13.60 -23.86 12.65
CA THR A 82 13.72 -23.60 14.09
C THR A 82 15.16 -23.78 14.55
N LEU A 83 15.71 -22.78 15.25
CA LEU A 83 17.03 -22.79 15.88
C LEU A 83 16.86 -22.85 17.41
N VAL A 84 17.55 -23.77 18.06
CA VAL A 84 17.66 -23.77 19.52
C VAL A 84 19.04 -23.21 19.88
N LEU A 85 19.07 -21.99 20.42
CA LEU A 85 20.28 -21.26 20.79
C LEU A 85 20.55 -21.39 22.29
N ASP A 86 21.81 -21.52 22.64
CA ASP A 86 22.28 -21.51 24.02
C ASP A 86 22.67 -20.07 24.42
N VAL A 87 21.67 -19.31 24.96
CA VAL A 87 21.86 -17.91 25.36
C VAL A 87 22.61 -17.85 26.67
N PRO A 88 23.78 -17.19 26.76
CA PRO A 88 24.57 -17.09 27.97
C PRO A 88 23.81 -16.23 29.01
N ARG A 89 24.12 -16.49 30.30
CA ARG A 89 23.55 -15.76 31.44
C ARG A 89 24.68 -15.33 32.38
N ASP A 90 24.45 -14.23 33.03
CA ASP A 90 25.24 -13.79 34.18
C ASP A 90 24.57 -14.20 35.51
N ARG A 91 25.30 -14.08 36.59
CA ARG A 91 24.81 -14.52 37.92
C ARG A 91 23.78 -13.59 38.51
N ASN A 92 23.90 -12.30 38.23
CA ASN A 92 22.98 -11.29 38.73
C ASN A 92 21.67 -11.22 37.93
N GLY A 93 21.65 -11.75 36.69
CA GLY A 93 20.51 -11.68 35.78
C GLY A 93 20.36 -10.34 35.05
N ASP A 94 21.38 -9.51 35.09
CA ASP A 94 21.41 -8.17 34.50
C ASP A 94 21.74 -8.18 32.98
N PHE A 95 22.17 -9.34 32.44
CA PHE A 95 22.49 -9.46 31.05
C PHE A 95 21.27 -9.40 30.16
N GLU A 96 21.20 -8.36 29.37
CA GLU A 96 20.20 -8.16 28.32
C GLU A 96 20.84 -8.17 26.93
N PRO A 97 20.80 -9.32 26.23
CA PRO A 97 21.39 -9.41 24.90
C PRO A 97 20.69 -8.47 23.91
N GLN A 98 21.48 -7.72 23.15
CA GLN A 98 20.98 -6.81 22.11
C GLN A 98 20.67 -7.55 20.80
N LEU A 99 21.48 -8.55 20.45
CA LEU A 99 21.32 -9.33 19.23
C LEU A 99 20.01 -10.13 19.22
N ILE A 100 19.59 -10.63 20.38
CA ILE A 100 18.36 -11.39 20.57
C ILE A 100 17.73 -10.96 21.88
N ALA A 101 16.76 -10.08 21.82
CA ALA A 101 16.09 -9.55 23.01
C ALA A 101 15.43 -10.64 23.86
N LYS A 102 15.25 -10.39 25.16
CA LYS A 102 14.85 -11.39 26.20
C LYS A 102 13.61 -12.20 25.82
N HIS A 103 12.58 -11.59 25.25
CA HIS A 103 11.32 -12.25 24.87
C HIS A 103 11.17 -12.50 23.36
N GLN A 104 12.17 -12.18 22.56
CA GLN A 104 12.15 -12.42 21.12
C GLN A 104 12.18 -13.94 20.86
N THR A 105 11.25 -14.43 20.03
CA THR A 105 11.13 -15.83 19.60
C THR A 105 11.33 -16.02 18.10
N ARG A 106 11.50 -14.91 17.36
CA ARG A 106 11.64 -14.89 15.91
C ARG A 106 12.90 -14.13 15.51
N LEU A 107 13.57 -14.58 14.48
CA LEU A 107 14.72 -13.88 13.89
C LEU A 107 14.25 -12.67 13.06
N LEU A 108 15.13 -11.69 12.91
CA LEU A 108 14.88 -10.50 12.11
C LEU A 108 14.43 -10.88 10.69
N GLY A 109 13.42 -10.17 10.17
CA GLY A 109 12.84 -10.39 8.83
C GLY A 109 11.79 -11.50 8.76
N PHE A 110 11.62 -12.32 9.80
CA PHE A 110 10.61 -13.39 9.79
C PHE A 110 9.18 -12.83 9.74
N ASP A 111 8.91 -11.78 10.51
CA ASP A 111 7.61 -11.11 10.56
C ASP A 111 7.33 -10.34 9.25
N ASP A 112 8.35 -9.73 8.65
CA ASP A 112 8.24 -9.04 7.36
C ASP A 112 7.76 -9.96 6.23
N LYS A 113 8.15 -11.24 6.27
CA LYS A 113 7.66 -12.25 5.32
C LYS A 113 6.17 -12.53 5.50
N MET A 114 5.69 -12.65 6.74
CA MET A 114 4.26 -12.80 7.02
C MET A 114 3.48 -11.59 6.49
N ILE A 115 3.98 -10.37 6.76
CA ILE A 115 3.38 -9.13 6.29
C ILE A 115 3.37 -9.08 4.75
N SER A 116 4.47 -9.48 4.09
CA SER A 116 4.57 -9.50 2.62
C SER A 116 3.58 -10.48 1.98
N MET A 117 3.41 -11.67 2.55
CA MET A 117 2.43 -12.66 2.08
C MET A 117 1.00 -12.17 2.30
N TYR A 118 0.74 -11.58 3.46
CA TYR A 118 -0.54 -10.97 3.77
C TYR A 118 -0.90 -9.84 2.78
N ALA A 119 0.06 -8.97 2.45
CA ALA A 119 -0.09 -7.90 1.48
C ALA A 119 -0.46 -8.40 0.06
N ARG A 120 -0.07 -9.63 -0.28
CA ARG A 120 -0.42 -10.29 -1.55
C ARG A 120 -1.80 -10.95 -1.52
N GLY A 121 -2.52 -10.89 -0.40
CA GLY A 121 -3.88 -11.40 -0.25
C GLY A 121 -3.97 -12.80 0.32
N MET A 122 -2.87 -13.42 0.77
CA MET A 122 -2.92 -14.74 1.40
C MET A 122 -3.71 -14.69 2.72
N SER A 123 -4.50 -15.72 2.98
CA SER A 123 -5.17 -15.88 4.28
C SER A 123 -4.17 -16.29 5.36
N THR A 124 -4.54 -16.16 6.64
CA THR A 124 -3.69 -16.65 7.74
C THR A 124 -3.40 -18.15 7.63
N ARG A 125 -4.35 -18.94 7.10
CA ARG A 125 -4.17 -20.37 6.86
C ARG A 125 -3.21 -20.65 5.71
N ASP A 126 -3.31 -19.89 4.61
CA ASP A 126 -2.40 -20.03 3.48
C ASP A 126 -0.97 -19.65 3.89
N ILE A 127 -0.81 -18.59 4.70
CA ILE A 127 0.49 -18.20 5.26
C ILE A 127 1.04 -19.31 6.16
N GLN A 128 0.22 -19.90 7.03
CA GLN A 128 0.62 -21.02 7.89
C GLN A 128 1.11 -22.20 7.06
N ALA A 129 0.33 -22.61 6.05
CA ALA A 129 0.70 -23.70 5.15
C ALA A 129 2.02 -23.42 4.42
N HIS A 130 2.17 -22.20 3.91
CA HIS A 130 3.38 -21.75 3.21
C HIS A 130 4.62 -21.76 4.11
N PHE A 131 4.51 -21.29 5.36
CA PHE A 131 5.63 -21.32 6.31
C PHE A 131 6.03 -22.76 6.66
N GLN A 132 5.07 -23.66 6.79
CA GLN A 132 5.35 -25.09 7.02
C GLN A 132 6.02 -25.71 5.80
N GLU A 133 5.55 -25.44 4.60
CA GLU A 133 6.08 -26.00 3.35
C GLU A 133 7.48 -25.47 3.03
N MET A 134 7.69 -24.16 3.08
CA MET A 134 8.92 -23.52 2.63
C MET A 134 10.04 -23.47 3.68
N TYR A 135 9.67 -23.34 4.94
CA TYR A 135 10.65 -23.14 6.03
C TYR A 135 10.63 -24.25 7.07
N GLY A 136 9.70 -25.19 6.98
CA GLY A 136 9.52 -26.25 8.00
C GLY A 136 9.19 -25.67 9.38
N VAL A 137 8.56 -24.50 9.43
CA VAL A 137 8.22 -23.81 10.68
C VAL A 137 6.73 -23.71 10.85
N GLU A 138 6.23 -24.24 11.97
CA GLU A 138 4.84 -24.09 12.34
C GLU A 138 4.60 -22.69 12.93
N VAL A 139 3.69 -21.93 12.32
CA VAL A 139 3.20 -20.64 12.80
C VAL A 139 1.69 -20.73 13.06
N SER A 140 1.22 -20.22 14.19
CA SER A 140 -0.20 -20.23 14.47
C SER A 140 -0.94 -19.10 13.73
N PRO A 141 -2.23 -19.28 13.36
CA PRO A 141 -3.05 -18.19 12.82
C PRO A 141 -3.13 -16.98 13.77
N GLY A 142 -3.06 -17.23 15.09
CA GLY A 142 -3.02 -16.19 16.12
C GLY A 142 -1.76 -15.32 16.01
N LEU A 143 -0.59 -15.95 15.87
CA LEU A 143 0.67 -15.23 15.65
C LEU A 143 0.65 -14.38 14.39
N ILE A 144 0.14 -14.94 13.27
CA ILE A 144 0.03 -14.19 12.01
C ILE A 144 -0.91 -12.99 12.19
N SER A 145 -2.00 -13.16 12.94
CA SER A 145 -2.93 -12.07 13.25
C SER A 145 -2.28 -11.00 14.13
N GLU A 146 -1.48 -11.39 15.12
CA GLU A 146 -0.71 -10.50 15.99
C GLU A 146 0.28 -9.66 15.17
N VAL A 147 1.17 -10.30 14.39
CA VAL A 147 2.14 -9.63 13.52
C VAL A 147 1.45 -8.68 12.54
N THR A 148 0.33 -9.09 11.96
CA THR A 148 -0.41 -8.20 11.05
C THR A 148 -1.23 -7.13 11.78
N ASN A 149 -1.48 -7.25 13.08
CA ASN A 149 -2.13 -6.20 13.87
C ASN A 149 -1.20 -5.01 14.13
N GLU A 150 0.09 -5.23 14.25
CA GLU A 150 1.08 -4.15 14.34
C GLU A 150 1.01 -3.20 13.13
N VAL A 151 0.59 -3.71 11.97
CA VAL A 151 0.33 -2.90 10.78
C VAL A 151 -0.78 -1.87 11.01
N MET A 152 -1.73 -2.11 11.94
CA MET A 152 -2.81 -1.13 12.20
C MET A 152 -2.31 0.17 12.80
N GLU A 153 -1.28 0.13 13.62
CA GLU A 153 -0.67 1.37 14.14
C GLU A 153 -0.02 2.17 13.00
N ALA A 154 0.65 1.47 12.08
CA ALA A 154 1.19 2.10 10.87
C ALA A 154 0.07 2.65 9.96
N VAL A 155 -1.08 1.95 9.83
CA VAL A 155 -2.26 2.45 9.11
C VAL A 155 -2.78 3.73 9.73
N LYS A 156 -2.95 3.76 11.06
CA LYS A 156 -3.43 4.95 11.78
C LYS A 156 -2.48 6.14 11.63
N ALA A 157 -1.18 5.90 11.83
CA ALA A 157 -0.14 6.93 11.66
C ALA A 157 -0.11 7.46 10.22
N TRP A 158 -0.21 6.57 9.23
CA TRP A 158 -0.28 6.95 7.82
C TRP A 158 -1.57 7.73 7.51
N GLN A 159 -2.72 7.31 8.02
CA GLN A 159 -4.01 7.96 7.81
C GLN A 159 -4.05 9.36 8.43
N SER A 160 -3.38 9.58 9.57
CA SER A 160 -3.36 10.87 10.29
C SER A 160 -2.19 11.78 9.92
N ARG A 161 -1.29 11.34 9.02
CA ARG A 161 -0.10 12.14 8.66
C ARG A 161 -0.48 13.49 8.06
N PRO A 162 0.35 14.54 8.25
CA PRO A 162 0.22 15.79 7.52
C PRO A 162 0.22 15.56 6.00
N LEU A 163 -0.49 16.38 5.28
CA LEU A 163 -0.58 16.39 3.82
C LEU A 163 -0.02 17.69 3.26
N GLU A 164 0.30 17.68 1.96
CA GLU A 164 0.74 18.88 1.26
C GLU A 164 -0.37 19.96 1.26
N PRO A 165 -0.02 21.24 1.32
CA PRO A 165 -1.00 22.31 1.37
C PRO A 165 -1.78 22.46 0.07
N LEU A 166 -1.21 22.04 -1.06
CA LEU A 166 -1.82 22.17 -2.38
C LEU A 166 -1.75 20.86 -3.15
N TYR A 167 -2.89 20.44 -3.66
CA TYR A 167 -2.99 19.38 -4.65
C TYR A 167 -3.54 19.92 -5.95
N ALA A 168 -2.82 19.71 -7.06
CA ALA A 168 -3.28 20.10 -8.38
C ALA A 168 -4.50 19.28 -8.82
N ILE A 169 -4.49 17.96 -8.54
CA ILE A 169 -5.61 17.07 -8.87
C ILE A 169 -5.81 16.10 -7.70
N VAL A 170 -7.05 15.91 -7.28
CA VAL A 170 -7.44 14.86 -6.34
C VAL A 170 -8.48 13.96 -7.00
N TYR A 171 -8.25 12.66 -7.00
CA TYR A 171 -9.21 11.64 -7.44
C TYR A 171 -9.86 11.01 -6.21
N LEU A 172 -11.18 10.94 -6.23
CA LEU A 172 -11.99 10.26 -5.22
C LEU A 172 -12.68 9.06 -5.87
N ASP A 173 -12.45 7.86 -5.35
CA ASP A 173 -12.97 6.61 -5.93
C ASP A 173 -13.36 5.63 -4.84
N ALA A 174 -14.13 4.60 -5.20
CA ALA A 174 -14.59 3.56 -4.30
C ALA A 174 -14.18 2.16 -4.78
N LEU A 175 -13.72 1.35 -3.84
CA LEU A 175 -13.37 -0.05 -4.02
C LEU A 175 -14.39 -0.91 -3.29
N ILE A 176 -15.04 -1.83 -3.98
CA ILE A 176 -15.95 -2.78 -3.32
C ILE A 176 -15.15 -3.98 -2.80
N VAL A 177 -15.26 -4.21 -1.50
CA VAL A 177 -14.68 -5.35 -0.79
C VAL A 177 -15.79 -6.20 -0.17
N LYS A 178 -15.54 -7.50 -0.03
CA LYS A 178 -16.46 -8.41 0.65
C LYS A 178 -16.04 -8.57 2.09
N ILE A 179 -16.88 -8.14 3.03
CA ILE A 179 -16.61 -8.23 4.46
C ILE A 179 -17.65 -9.14 5.12
N ARG A 180 -17.19 -9.99 6.03
CA ARG A 180 -18.08 -10.82 6.83
C ARG A 180 -18.60 -9.99 8.02
N HIS A 181 -19.91 -9.91 8.13
CA HIS A 181 -20.60 -9.25 9.22
C HIS A 181 -21.80 -10.12 9.63
N ASP A 182 -21.94 -10.42 10.93
CA ASP A 182 -23.02 -11.26 11.50
C ASP A 182 -23.26 -12.56 10.74
N GLY A 183 -22.17 -13.27 10.41
CA GLY A 183 -22.21 -14.56 9.71
C GLY A 183 -22.48 -14.48 8.20
N ARG A 184 -22.75 -13.30 7.65
CA ARG A 184 -23.00 -13.05 6.22
C ARG A 184 -21.83 -12.33 5.57
N VAL A 185 -21.70 -12.49 4.26
CA VAL A 185 -20.72 -11.76 3.47
C VAL A 185 -21.44 -10.64 2.72
N GLU A 186 -21.08 -9.39 3.03
CA GLU A 186 -21.65 -8.19 2.45
C GLU A 186 -20.62 -7.44 1.61
N ASN A 187 -21.09 -6.77 0.56
CA ASN A 187 -20.29 -5.82 -0.17
C ASN A 187 -20.20 -4.50 0.61
N ARG A 188 -18.98 -4.06 0.90
CA ARG A 188 -18.70 -2.78 1.56
C ARG A 188 -17.82 -1.92 0.67
N ALA A 189 -18.10 -0.63 0.61
CA ALA A 189 -17.24 0.32 -0.07
C ALA A 189 -16.06 0.73 0.82
N VAL A 190 -14.87 0.71 0.25
CA VAL A 190 -13.69 1.37 0.79
C VAL A 190 -13.35 2.51 -0.16
N PHE A 191 -13.42 3.71 0.36
CA PHE A 191 -13.17 4.94 -0.38
C PHE A 191 -11.69 5.26 -0.33
N VAL A 192 -11.17 5.76 -1.45
CA VAL A 192 -9.76 6.12 -1.60
C VAL A 192 -9.65 7.52 -2.20
N ALA A 193 -8.75 8.33 -1.66
CA ALA A 193 -8.36 9.58 -2.26
C ALA A 193 -6.91 9.48 -2.75
N ILE A 194 -6.67 9.86 -4.00
CA ILE A 194 -5.34 9.95 -4.61
C ILE A 194 -5.09 11.40 -4.99
N GLY A 195 -4.01 11.99 -4.48
CA GLY A 195 -3.59 13.33 -4.81
C GLY A 195 -2.42 13.35 -5.79
N ILE A 196 -2.39 14.37 -6.64
CA ILE A 196 -1.20 14.80 -7.38
C ILE A 196 -0.82 16.15 -6.79
N ASP A 197 0.33 16.21 -6.13
CA ASP A 197 0.82 17.44 -5.51
C ASP A 197 1.29 18.45 -6.56
N TRP A 198 1.76 19.61 -6.09
CA TRP A 198 2.25 20.66 -6.97
C TRP A 198 3.49 20.24 -7.76
N ASP A 199 4.31 19.35 -7.27
CA ASP A 199 5.49 18.82 -7.94
C ASP A 199 5.18 17.67 -8.92
N GLY A 200 3.92 17.26 -9.04
CA GLY A 200 3.47 16.15 -9.89
C GLY A 200 3.72 14.77 -9.31
N LYS A 201 3.98 14.68 -8.01
CA LYS A 201 4.09 13.40 -7.31
C LYS A 201 2.71 12.89 -6.95
N LYS A 202 2.52 11.61 -7.12
CA LYS A 202 1.28 10.92 -6.76
C LYS A 202 1.36 10.41 -5.33
N ASP A 203 0.31 10.63 -4.54
CA ASP A 203 0.18 10.10 -3.18
C ASP A 203 -1.24 9.60 -2.93
N VAL A 204 -1.38 8.54 -2.11
CA VAL A 204 -2.69 8.10 -1.62
C VAL A 204 -2.96 8.80 -0.30
N LEU A 205 -3.91 9.71 -0.30
CA LEU A 205 -4.18 10.61 0.83
C LEU A 205 -4.85 9.91 2.00
N GLY A 206 -5.64 8.87 1.73
CA GLY A 206 -6.29 8.09 2.77
C GLY A 206 -7.23 7.02 2.25
N LEU A 207 -7.70 6.20 3.19
CA LEU A 207 -8.70 5.14 3.01
C LEU A 207 -9.80 5.30 4.05
N TRP A 208 -11.04 5.24 3.64
CA TRP A 208 -12.20 5.35 4.52
C TRP A 208 -13.19 4.22 4.25
N THR A 209 -13.87 3.77 5.28
CA THR A 209 -14.96 2.80 5.17
C THR A 209 -16.24 3.43 5.66
N SER A 210 -17.32 3.25 4.92
CA SER A 210 -18.66 3.67 5.34
C SER A 210 -19.70 2.63 4.94
N ALA A 211 -20.75 2.54 5.75
CA ALA A 211 -21.91 1.73 5.40
C ALA A 211 -22.80 2.42 4.35
N THR A 212 -22.76 3.75 4.32
CA THR A 212 -23.54 4.58 3.39
C THR A 212 -22.64 5.59 2.71
N GLU A 213 -22.82 5.74 1.42
CA GLU A 213 -22.17 6.74 0.62
C GLU A 213 -23.13 7.91 0.41
N GLY A 214 -22.68 9.14 0.67
CA GLY A 214 -23.49 10.32 0.50
C GLY A 214 -22.72 11.61 0.76
N ALA A 215 -23.34 12.76 0.50
CA ALA A 215 -22.73 14.08 0.66
C ALA A 215 -22.11 14.30 2.04
N LYS A 216 -22.78 13.86 3.12
CA LYS A 216 -22.27 14.01 4.50
C LYS A 216 -20.98 13.22 4.74
N PHE A 217 -20.88 12.00 4.20
CA PHE A 217 -19.68 11.19 4.29
C PHE A 217 -18.51 11.88 3.57
N TRP A 218 -18.72 12.31 2.33
CA TRP A 218 -17.69 12.97 1.54
C TRP A 218 -17.27 14.32 2.12
N LEU A 219 -18.21 15.08 2.67
CA LEU A 219 -17.87 16.29 3.42
C LEU A 219 -16.96 15.98 4.61
N GLY A 220 -17.21 14.88 5.33
CA GLY A 220 -16.34 14.41 6.40
C GLY A 220 -14.93 14.08 5.91
N VAL A 221 -14.80 13.35 4.79
CA VAL A 221 -13.51 13.02 4.16
C VAL A 221 -12.75 14.29 3.76
N LEU A 222 -13.41 15.21 3.06
CA LEU A 222 -12.79 16.47 2.60
C LEU A 222 -12.39 17.36 3.79
N THR A 223 -13.19 17.39 4.86
CA THR A 223 -12.86 18.10 6.11
C THR A 223 -11.64 17.48 6.78
N GLU A 224 -11.53 16.15 6.80
CA GLU A 224 -10.35 15.46 7.32
C GLU A 224 -9.08 15.85 6.53
N LEU A 225 -9.16 15.89 5.19
CA LEU A 225 -8.04 16.35 4.37
C LEU A 225 -7.61 17.78 4.75
N LYS A 226 -8.57 18.70 4.97
CA LYS A 226 -8.28 20.07 5.45
C LYS A 226 -7.59 20.07 6.81
N ASN A 227 -8.08 19.28 7.75
CA ASN A 227 -7.50 19.18 9.10
C ASN A 227 -6.07 18.62 9.07
N ARG A 228 -5.74 17.82 8.07
CA ARG A 228 -4.40 17.27 7.83
C ARG A 228 -3.48 18.21 7.04
N GLY A 229 -3.91 19.40 6.71
CA GLY A 229 -3.06 20.45 6.13
C GLY A 229 -3.43 20.91 4.73
N VAL A 230 -4.32 20.20 4.01
CA VAL A 230 -4.72 20.61 2.65
C VAL A 230 -5.44 21.97 2.71
N LYS A 231 -4.89 22.97 2.06
CA LYS A 231 -5.44 24.32 1.98
C LYS A 231 -6.29 24.49 0.73
N ASP A 232 -5.82 23.92 -0.39
CA ASP A 232 -6.51 24.03 -1.66
C ASP A 232 -6.33 22.80 -2.57
N ILE A 233 -7.32 22.60 -3.45
CA ILE A 233 -7.31 21.59 -4.51
C ILE A 233 -7.80 22.27 -5.79
N LEU A 234 -7.02 22.19 -6.88
CA LEU A 234 -7.42 22.85 -8.11
C LEU A 234 -8.51 22.07 -8.86
N ILE A 235 -8.36 20.75 -8.99
CA ILE A 235 -9.30 19.87 -9.67
C ILE A 235 -9.63 18.67 -8.79
N VAL A 236 -10.93 18.38 -8.60
CA VAL A 236 -11.39 17.15 -7.94
C VAL A 236 -12.09 16.25 -8.93
N CYS A 237 -11.53 15.09 -9.19
CA CYS A 237 -12.08 14.07 -10.08
C CYS A 237 -12.93 13.07 -9.30
N VAL A 238 -14.19 12.90 -9.69
CA VAL A 238 -15.18 12.04 -9.02
C VAL A 238 -15.88 11.09 -10.00
N ASP A 239 -16.53 10.05 -9.51
CA ASP A 239 -17.24 9.07 -10.34
C ASP A 239 -18.68 9.49 -10.74
N GLY A 240 -19.09 10.70 -10.41
CA GLY A 240 -20.40 11.25 -10.78
C GLY A 240 -21.55 10.87 -9.83
N LEU A 241 -21.25 10.41 -8.63
CA LEU A 241 -22.26 10.14 -7.61
C LEU A 241 -22.95 11.41 -7.12
N LYS A 242 -24.24 11.31 -6.87
CA LYS A 242 -25.05 12.43 -6.36
C LYS A 242 -24.53 12.88 -4.99
N GLY A 243 -24.39 14.21 -4.82
CA GLY A 243 -23.95 14.81 -3.57
C GLY A 243 -22.45 15.10 -3.46
N PHE A 244 -21.63 14.60 -4.39
CA PHE A 244 -20.21 14.97 -4.45
C PHE A 244 -19.98 16.46 -4.71
N PRO A 245 -20.60 17.07 -5.74
CA PRO A 245 -20.38 18.48 -6.04
C PRO A 245 -20.63 19.39 -4.83
N GLN A 246 -21.73 19.18 -4.10
CA GLN A 246 -22.08 19.98 -2.94
C GLN A 246 -21.06 19.82 -1.79
N ALA A 247 -20.55 18.60 -1.57
CA ALA A 247 -19.53 18.36 -0.54
C ALA A 247 -18.20 19.04 -0.90
N ILE A 248 -17.82 19.00 -2.19
CA ILE A 248 -16.60 19.64 -2.70
C ILE A 248 -16.73 21.15 -2.60
N GLU A 249 -17.82 21.74 -3.08
CA GLU A 249 -18.10 23.17 -3.04
C GLU A 249 -18.08 23.71 -1.59
N THR A 250 -18.61 22.93 -0.64
CA THR A 250 -18.60 23.30 0.78
C THR A 250 -17.17 23.28 1.36
N ALA A 251 -16.37 22.26 1.04
CA ALA A 251 -15.03 22.11 1.61
C ALA A 251 -13.98 22.93 0.84
N PHE A 252 -14.03 22.91 -0.47
CA PHE A 252 -13.08 23.57 -1.38
C PHE A 252 -13.85 24.34 -2.46
N PRO A 253 -14.39 25.53 -2.14
CA PRO A 253 -15.32 26.26 -3.03
C PRO A 253 -14.71 26.68 -4.37
N GLN A 254 -13.40 26.75 -4.47
CA GLN A 254 -12.70 27.12 -5.71
C GLN A 254 -12.24 25.90 -6.52
N ALA A 255 -12.46 24.68 -6.00
CA ALA A 255 -12.06 23.47 -6.72
C ALA A 255 -12.98 23.21 -7.92
N GLN A 256 -12.38 22.95 -9.07
CA GLN A 256 -13.12 22.54 -10.25
C GLN A 256 -13.50 21.06 -10.12
N VAL A 257 -14.81 20.79 -10.21
CA VAL A 257 -15.33 19.41 -10.18
C VAL A 257 -15.28 18.82 -11.57
N GLN A 258 -14.61 17.68 -11.72
CA GLN A 258 -14.52 16.92 -12.95
C GLN A 258 -15.11 15.52 -12.76
N CYS A 259 -16.18 15.19 -13.44
CA CYS A 259 -16.65 13.81 -13.49
C CYS A 259 -15.73 12.94 -14.34
N CYS A 260 -15.44 11.75 -13.84
CA CYS A 260 -14.56 10.79 -14.48
C CYS A 260 -15.15 10.28 -15.81
N ILE A 261 -14.50 10.59 -16.90
CA ILE A 261 -14.90 10.15 -18.25
C ILE A 261 -14.93 8.62 -18.36
N VAL A 262 -13.99 7.93 -17.74
CA VAL A 262 -13.94 6.45 -17.74
C VAL A 262 -15.18 5.86 -17.08
N HIS A 263 -15.64 6.44 -15.95
CA HIS A 263 -16.87 6.03 -15.29
C HIS A 263 -18.11 6.36 -16.13
N ALA A 264 -18.16 7.53 -16.77
CA ALA A 264 -19.26 7.89 -17.66
C ALA A 264 -19.37 6.91 -18.85
N ILE A 265 -18.22 6.52 -19.46
CA ILE A 265 -18.20 5.51 -20.53
C ILE A 265 -18.66 4.14 -20.00
N ARG A 266 -18.18 3.70 -18.85
CA ARG A 266 -18.61 2.42 -18.25
C ARG A 266 -20.10 2.41 -17.95
N ALA A 267 -20.63 3.48 -17.39
CA ALA A 267 -22.05 3.65 -17.14
C ALA A 267 -22.86 3.62 -18.45
N SER A 268 -22.39 4.33 -19.49
CA SER A 268 -23.00 4.30 -20.83
C SER A 268 -23.07 2.88 -21.39
N LEU A 269 -21.96 2.13 -21.33
CA LEU A 269 -21.88 0.76 -21.86
C LEU A 269 -22.66 -0.27 -21.04
N HIS A 270 -23.07 0.07 -19.82
CA HIS A 270 -23.95 -0.80 -19.02
C HIS A 270 -25.32 -0.99 -19.67
N TYR A 271 -25.83 0.02 -20.36
CA TYR A 271 -27.11 0.00 -21.08
C TYR A 271 -27.03 -0.70 -22.45
N VAL A 272 -25.82 -1.05 -22.91
CA VAL A 272 -25.60 -1.53 -24.29
C VAL A 272 -25.50 -3.04 -24.35
N ASN A 273 -26.20 -3.63 -25.34
CA ASN A 273 -26.04 -5.06 -25.67
C ASN A 273 -24.56 -5.38 -25.97
N TRP A 274 -24.08 -6.51 -25.48
CA TRP A 274 -22.68 -6.89 -25.58
C TRP A 274 -22.13 -6.86 -27.02
N LYS A 275 -22.96 -7.21 -28.01
CA LYS A 275 -22.58 -7.21 -29.45
C LYS A 275 -22.29 -5.81 -29.99
N GLU A 276 -22.91 -4.78 -29.44
CA GLU A 276 -22.79 -3.40 -29.90
C GLU A 276 -21.86 -2.53 -29.03
N ARG A 277 -21.41 -3.05 -27.88
CA ARG A 277 -20.56 -2.31 -26.95
C ARG A 277 -19.30 -1.74 -27.60
N ARG A 278 -18.68 -2.49 -28.50
CA ARG A 278 -17.46 -2.03 -29.20
C ARG A 278 -17.75 -0.87 -30.14
N ALA A 279 -18.88 -0.94 -30.88
CA ALA A 279 -19.29 0.13 -31.81
C ALA A 279 -19.71 1.38 -31.04
N VAL A 280 -20.55 1.24 -30.00
CA VAL A 280 -20.97 2.37 -29.15
C VAL A 280 -19.76 3.02 -28.45
N ALA A 281 -18.82 2.24 -27.92
CA ALA A 281 -17.60 2.79 -27.32
C ALA A 281 -16.74 3.55 -28.33
N ALA A 282 -16.65 3.07 -29.59
CA ALA A 282 -15.95 3.75 -30.66
C ALA A 282 -16.61 5.10 -31.01
N ASP A 283 -17.94 5.15 -31.06
CA ASP A 283 -18.68 6.37 -31.36
C ASP A 283 -18.79 7.35 -30.16
N LEU A 284 -18.57 6.91 -28.93
CA LEU A 284 -18.41 7.80 -27.76
C LEU A 284 -17.04 8.48 -27.74
N LYS A 285 -16.02 7.87 -28.36
CA LYS A 285 -14.65 8.34 -28.28
C LYS A 285 -14.42 9.73 -28.86
N PRO A 286 -15.02 10.14 -30.00
CA PRO A 286 -14.88 11.49 -30.55
C PRO A 286 -15.33 12.57 -29.56
N ILE A 287 -16.36 12.33 -28.75
CA ILE A 287 -16.91 13.30 -27.79
C ILE A 287 -15.82 13.79 -26.83
N TYR A 288 -15.15 12.89 -26.12
CA TYR A 288 -14.14 13.27 -25.13
C TYR A 288 -12.71 13.48 -25.72
N ARG A 289 -12.54 13.20 -27.01
CA ARG A 289 -11.30 13.50 -27.75
C ARG A 289 -11.39 14.74 -28.65
N ALA A 290 -12.51 15.43 -28.64
CA ALA A 290 -12.69 16.65 -29.38
C ALA A 290 -11.63 17.71 -28.97
N ALA A 291 -11.26 18.57 -29.90
CA ALA A 291 -10.30 19.65 -29.61
C ALA A 291 -10.89 20.71 -28.67
N THR A 292 -12.20 20.94 -28.76
CA THR A 292 -12.91 21.95 -27.97
C THR A 292 -14.25 21.41 -27.48
N GLU A 293 -14.82 22.03 -26.44
CA GLU A 293 -16.14 21.68 -25.91
C GLU A 293 -17.25 21.83 -26.98
N PRO A 294 -17.33 22.92 -27.78
CA PRO A 294 -18.32 23.03 -28.86
C PRO A 294 -18.23 21.87 -29.86
N GLN A 295 -17.03 21.44 -30.24
CA GLN A 295 -16.85 20.28 -31.11
C GLN A 295 -17.34 19.00 -30.42
N ALA A 296 -17.03 18.80 -29.13
CA ALA A 296 -17.54 17.67 -28.34
C ALA A 296 -19.07 17.63 -28.32
N ARG A 297 -19.71 18.79 -28.31
CA ARG A 297 -21.17 18.89 -28.37
C ARG A 297 -21.75 18.39 -29.70
N LEU A 298 -21.10 18.77 -30.80
CA LEU A 298 -21.46 18.27 -32.15
C LEU A 298 -21.29 16.75 -32.24
N GLU A 299 -20.23 16.22 -31.68
CA GLU A 299 -20.00 14.76 -31.63
C GLU A 299 -21.07 14.03 -30.79
N LEU A 300 -21.54 14.63 -29.71
CA LEU A 300 -22.64 14.08 -28.91
C LEU A 300 -23.98 14.10 -29.71
N GLU A 301 -24.24 15.14 -30.49
CA GLU A 301 -25.39 15.21 -31.37
C GLU A 301 -25.29 14.16 -32.49
N ALA A 302 -24.15 13.95 -33.07
CA ALA A 302 -23.90 12.88 -34.05
C ALA A 302 -24.14 11.50 -33.42
N PHE A 303 -23.65 11.29 -32.20
CA PHE A 303 -23.92 10.08 -31.42
C PHE A 303 -25.45 9.91 -31.18
N ALA A 304 -26.11 10.97 -30.76
CA ALA A 304 -27.56 10.97 -30.52
C ALA A 304 -28.37 10.62 -31.77
N SER A 305 -27.98 11.17 -32.94
CA SER A 305 -28.59 10.86 -34.22
C SER A 305 -28.47 9.39 -34.61
N LYS A 306 -27.32 8.75 -34.30
CA LYS A 306 -27.04 7.35 -34.63
C LYS A 306 -27.65 6.37 -33.62
N TRP A 307 -27.54 6.67 -32.33
CA TRP A 307 -27.86 5.75 -31.26
C TRP A 307 -29.00 6.16 -30.35
N GLY A 308 -29.49 7.42 -30.46
CA GLY A 308 -30.48 8.00 -29.55
C GLY A 308 -31.80 7.27 -29.50
N SER A 309 -32.29 6.75 -30.65
CA SER A 309 -33.51 5.95 -30.70
C SER A 309 -33.43 4.64 -29.91
N LYS A 310 -32.23 4.03 -29.86
CA LYS A 310 -32.00 2.76 -29.19
C LYS A 310 -31.42 2.90 -27.78
N TYR A 311 -30.54 3.86 -27.59
CA TYR A 311 -29.75 4.07 -26.35
C TYR A 311 -29.92 5.53 -25.85
N GLY A 312 -31.10 6.09 -25.88
CA GLY A 312 -31.38 7.46 -25.41
C GLY A 312 -30.97 7.74 -23.96
N SER A 313 -30.93 6.69 -23.12
CA SER A 313 -30.39 6.78 -21.76
C SER A 313 -28.93 7.23 -21.70
N ILE A 314 -28.11 6.87 -22.71
CA ILE A 314 -26.71 7.32 -22.80
C ILE A 314 -26.68 8.81 -23.11
N VAL A 315 -27.45 9.27 -24.10
CA VAL A 315 -27.53 10.68 -24.46
C VAL A 315 -27.98 11.52 -23.26
N ASN A 316 -28.99 11.06 -22.54
CA ASN A 316 -29.46 11.72 -21.32
C ASN A 316 -28.39 11.77 -20.22
N LEU A 317 -27.66 10.69 -20.02
CA LEU A 317 -26.55 10.65 -19.05
C LEU A 317 -25.49 11.71 -19.37
N TRP A 318 -25.07 11.81 -20.63
CA TRP A 318 -24.05 12.78 -21.04
C TRP A 318 -24.58 14.22 -20.96
N ASN A 319 -25.81 14.46 -21.39
CA ASN A 319 -26.46 15.79 -21.29
C ASN A 319 -26.63 16.25 -19.84
N SER A 320 -27.11 15.36 -18.95
CA SER A 320 -27.35 15.70 -17.54
C SER A 320 -26.06 15.99 -16.75
N ASN A 321 -24.93 15.45 -17.20
CA ASN A 321 -23.63 15.63 -16.53
C ASN A 321 -22.68 16.49 -17.37
N TRP A 322 -23.15 17.18 -18.40
CA TRP A 322 -22.30 17.89 -19.35
C TRP A 322 -21.36 18.88 -18.68
N GLU A 323 -21.90 19.75 -17.82
CA GLU A 323 -21.14 20.77 -17.10
C GLU A 323 -20.03 20.20 -16.19
N THR A 324 -20.18 18.98 -15.69
CA THR A 324 -19.18 18.32 -14.85
C THR A 324 -18.29 17.37 -15.64
N LEU A 325 -18.68 16.96 -16.85
CA LEU A 325 -17.88 16.11 -17.73
C LEU A 325 -16.90 16.90 -18.60
N THR A 326 -17.21 18.18 -18.92
CA THR A 326 -16.47 18.96 -19.91
C THR A 326 -15.45 19.96 -19.39
N PRO A 327 -15.29 20.23 -18.09
CA PRO A 327 -14.31 21.20 -17.60
C PRO A 327 -12.88 20.94 -18.08
N PHE A 328 -12.50 19.69 -18.30
CA PHE A 328 -11.16 19.34 -18.79
C PHE A 328 -10.82 19.94 -20.16
N PHE A 329 -11.81 20.36 -20.96
CA PHE A 329 -11.56 21.04 -22.25
C PHE A 329 -10.88 22.42 -22.10
N GLU A 330 -10.90 23.01 -20.92
CA GLU A 330 -10.19 24.26 -20.63
C GLU A 330 -8.66 24.08 -20.58
N TYR A 331 -8.18 22.82 -20.51
CA TYR A 331 -6.78 22.48 -20.39
C TYR A 331 -6.17 21.97 -21.70
N PRO A 332 -4.84 22.09 -21.88
CA PRO A 332 -4.10 21.50 -23.00
C PRO A 332 -4.25 19.97 -23.04
N GLU A 333 -4.04 19.39 -24.23
CA GLU A 333 -4.28 17.95 -24.45
C GLU A 333 -3.48 17.05 -23.49
N GLU A 334 -2.24 17.42 -23.17
CA GLU A 334 -1.37 16.69 -22.27
C GLU A 334 -1.98 16.61 -20.85
N LEU A 335 -2.48 17.74 -20.37
CA LEU A 335 -3.12 17.81 -19.05
C LEU A 335 -4.49 17.13 -19.05
N ARG A 336 -5.25 17.28 -20.14
CA ARG A 336 -6.52 16.54 -20.30
C ARG A 336 -6.31 15.04 -20.13
N LYS A 337 -5.25 14.49 -20.74
CA LYS A 337 -4.93 13.05 -20.57
C LYS A 337 -4.71 12.68 -19.09
N ILE A 338 -4.04 13.52 -18.33
CA ILE A 338 -3.85 13.28 -16.89
C ILE A 338 -5.20 13.31 -16.16
N ILE A 339 -6.06 14.29 -16.44
CA ILE A 339 -7.36 14.47 -15.79
C ILE A 339 -8.32 13.32 -16.11
N TYR A 340 -8.48 12.95 -17.38
CA TYR A 340 -9.47 11.93 -17.77
C TYR A 340 -8.91 10.50 -17.86
N THR A 341 -7.59 10.30 -18.03
CA THR A 341 -7.00 8.98 -17.89
C THR A 341 -6.65 8.77 -16.42
N THR A 342 -7.50 8.11 -15.72
CA THR A 342 -7.31 7.73 -14.31
C THR A 342 -6.24 6.64 -14.15
N ASN A 343 -5.11 6.74 -14.90
CA ASN A 343 -4.07 5.72 -14.87
C ASN A 343 -3.56 5.42 -13.45
N ALA A 344 -3.47 6.46 -12.59
CA ALA A 344 -3.10 6.26 -11.18
C ALA A 344 -4.18 5.47 -10.44
N VAL A 345 -5.46 5.85 -10.60
CA VAL A 345 -6.62 5.18 -10.00
C VAL A 345 -6.78 3.77 -10.58
N GLU A 346 -6.67 3.61 -11.90
CA GLU A 346 -6.80 2.30 -12.55
C GLU A 346 -5.65 1.35 -12.17
N SER A 347 -4.42 1.84 -12.07
CA SER A 347 -3.27 1.07 -11.61
C SER A 347 -3.46 0.63 -10.16
N LEU A 348 -3.88 1.54 -9.28
CA LEU A 348 -4.20 1.24 -7.89
C LEU A 348 -5.32 0.21 -7.81
N ASN A 349 -6.44 0.46 -8.50
CA ASN A 349 -7.60 -0.45 -8.52
C ASN A 349 -7.24 -1.83 -9.04
N SER A 350 -6.43 -1.92 -10.10
CA SER A 350 -5.97 -3.20 -10.67
C SER A 350 -5.14 -3.99 -9.66
N THR A 351 -4.17 -3.33 -9.01
CA THR A 351 -3.28 -3.95 -8.03
C THR A 351 -4.04 -4.40 -6.78
N VAL A 352 -4.88 -3.53 -6.25
CA VAL A 352 -5.69 -3.80 -5.07
C VAL A 352 -6.71 -4.91 -5.35
N ARG A 353 -7.37 -4.90 -6.50
CA ARG A 353 -8.32 -5.96 -6.90
C ARG A 353 -7.66 -7.33 -7.01
N LYS A 354 -6.39 -7.43 -7.40
CA LYS A 354 -5.65 -8.72 -7.39
C LYS A 354 -5.56 -9.25 -5.95
N SER A 355 -5.11 -8.44 -5.01
CA SER A 355 -5.00 -8.86 -3.60
C SER A 355 -6.36 -9.18 -2.96
N ILE A 356 -7.41 -8.41 -3.29
CA ILE A 356 -8.80 -8.68 -2.84
C ILE A 356 -9.32 -10.00 -3.40
N ARG A 357 -9.10 -10.30 -4.69
CA ARG A 357 -9.57 -11.54 -5.34
C ARG A 357 -8.94 -12.77 -4.72
N THR A 358 -7.65 -12.73 -4.44
CA THR A 358 -6.93 -13.82 -3.78
C THR A 358 -7.54 -14.12 -2.40
N ARG A 359 -7.90 -13.07 -1.65
CA ARG A 359 -8.47 -13.20 -0.31
C ARG A 359 -9.92 -13.69 -0.31
N GLY A 360 -10.71 -13.33 -1.33
CA GLY A 360 -12.13 -13.64 -1.43
C GLY A 360 -13.00 -12.77 -0.50
N SER A 361 -12.94 -12.96 0.81
CA SER A 361 -13.67 -12.13 1.80
C SER A 361 -12.82 -11.84 3.02
N PHE A 362 -13.10 -10.73 3.68
CA PHE A 362 -12.40 -10.29 4.88
C PHE A 362 -13.22 -10.58 6.15
N PRO A 363 -12.57 -10.95 7.26
CA PRO A 363 -13.27 -11.18 8.53
C PRO A 363 -13.79 -9.89 9.17
N SER A 364 -13.17 -8.72 8.86
CA SER A 364 -13.56 -7.41 9.37
C SER A 364 -13.13 -6.29 8.42
N ALA A 365 -13.64 -5.07 8.62
CA ALA A 365 -13.22 -3.88 7.91
C ALA A 365 -11.74 -3.55 8.15
N GLU A 366 -11.26 -3.73 9.37
CA GLU A 366 -9.85 -3.53 9.73
C GLU A 366 -8.92 -4.47 8.95
N ALA A 367 -9.31 -5.75 8.80
CA ALA A 367 -8.55 -6.71 8.00
C ALA A 367 -8.47 -6.29 6.52
N ALA A 368 -9.55 -5.68 6.00
CA ALA A 368 -9.54 -5.11 4.66
C ALA A 368 -8.61 -3.90 4.57
N LEU A 369 -8.70 -2.95 5.51
CA LEU A 369 -7.83 -1.77 5.54
C LEU A 369 -6.34 -2.12 5.64
N LYS A 370 -5.98 -3.10 6.49
CA LYS A 370 -4.60 -3.59 6.59
C LYS A 370 -4.05 -4.08 5.25
N LEU A 371 -4.81 -4.93 4.57
CA LEU A 371 -4.39 -5.46 3.28
C LEU A 371 -4.31 -4.36 2.22
N LEU A 372 -5.30 -3.48 2.16
CA LEU A 372 -5.33 -2.36 1.22
C LEU A 372 -4.14 -1.42 1.44
N TYR A 373 -3.86 -1.04 2.68
CA TYR A 373 -2.71 -0.22 3.03
C TYR A 373 -1.39 -0.84 2.57
N LEU A 374 -1.17 -2.13 2.86
CA LEU A 374 0.05 -2.83 2.46
C LEU A 374 0.19 -2.93 0.93
N ALA A 375 -0.91 -3.21 0.23
CA ALA A 375 -0.92 -3.27 -1.23
C ALA A 375 -0.63 -1.88 -1.84
N ILE A 376 -1.21 -0.82 -1.27
CA ILE A 376 -0.96 0.57 -1.66
C ILE A 376 0.50 0.94 -1.42
N ARG A 377 1.04 0.69 -0.23
CA ARG A 377 2.43 0.98 0.10
C ARG A 377 3.41 0.35 -0.88
N ASN A 378 3.18 -0.91 -1.26
CA ASN A 378 4.01 -1.62 -2.24
C ASN A 378 3.87 -1.04 -3.66
N LEU A 379 2.72 -0.49 -4.00
CA LEU A 379 2.47 0.15 -5.29
C LEU A 379 3.09 1.55 -5.34
N THR A 380 2.83 2.38 -4.32
CA THR A 380 3.27 3.78 -4.27
C THR A 380 4.79 3.92 -4.21
N ALA A 381 5.48 2.93 -3.64
CA ALA A 381 6.95 2.86 -3.67
C ALA A 381 7.55 2.80 -5.09
N LYS A 382 6.73 2.51 -6.11
CA LYS A 382 7.13 2.43 -7.52
C LYS A 382 6.58 3.61 -8.35
N TRP A 383 5.92 4.57 -7.71
CA TRP A 383 5.37 5.71 -8.40
C TRP A 383 6.46 6.75 -8.69
N ASP A 384 6.53 7.15 -9.94
CA ASP A 384 7.35 8.25 -10.41
C ASP A 384 6.51 9.52 -10.57
N THR A 385 7.19 10.65 -10.66
CA THR A 385 6.59 11.95 -11.03
C THR A 385 5.97 11.85 -12.43
N ILE A 386 4.89 12.59 -12.66
CA ILE A 386 4.19 12.61 -13.94
C ILE A 386 5.08 13.24 -15.00
N GLN A 387 5.25 12.55 -16.14
CA GLN A 387 5.99 13.08 -17.28
C GLN A 387 5.28 14.30 -17.87
N GLY A 388 6.06 15.32 -18.28
CA GLY A 388 5.52 16.57 -18.83
C GLY A 388 4.81 17.47 -17.80
N TRP A 389 5.00 17.24 -16.49
CA TRP A 389 4.30 17.97 -15.45
C TRP A 389 4.59 19.49 -15.44
N LYS A 390 5.77 19.90 -15.90
CA LYS A 390 6.13 21.35 -15.99
C LYS A 390 5.15 22.15 -16.85
N ASP A 391 4.66 21.58 -17.94
CA ASP A 391 3.70 22.25 -18.82
C ASP A 391 2.33 22.38 -18.14
N ALA A 392 1.94 21.36 -17.36
CA ALA A 392 0.75 21.41 -16.52
C ALA A 392 0.85 22.52 -15.45
N MET A 393 1.98 22.59 -14.75
CA MET A 393 2.24 23.65 -13.75
C MET A 393 2.17 25.05 -14.36
N ASN A 394 2.79 25.27 -15.51
CA ASN A 394 2.73 26.56 -16.21
C ASN A 394 1.29 26.95 -16.53
N ARG A 395 0.47 26.00 -17.00
CA ARG A 395 -0.93 26.27 -17.30
C ARG A 395 -1.72 26.58 -16.02
N PHE A 396 -1.54 25.82 -14.96
CA PHE A 396 -2.18 26.10 -13.68
C PHE A 396 -1.79 27.47 -13.12
N ARG A 397 -0.51 27.87 -13.27
CA ARG A 397 -0.08 29.22 -12.87
C ARG A 397 -0.76 30.32 -13.64
N ILE A 398 -1.02 30.14 -14.93
CA ILE A 398 -1.75 31.14 -15.74
C ILE A 398 -3.21 31.25 -15.28
N THR A 399 -3.85 30.15 -14.92
CA THR A 399 -5.29 30.13 -14.58
C THR A 399 -5.60 30.38 -13.11
N ALA A 400 -4.64 30.07 -12.20
CA ALA A 400 -4.87 30.08 -10.75
C ALA A 400 -3.63 30.52 -9.94
N GLY A 401 -2.75 31.39 -10.49
CA GLY A 401 -1.46 31.75 -9.88
C GLY A 401 -1.58 32.28 -8.48
N ASP A 402 -2.40 33.31 -8.25
CA ASP A 402 -2.60 33.91 -6.91
C ASP A 402 -3.11 32.90 -5.89
N ARG A 403 -3.96 32.01 -6.31
CA ARG A 403 -4.56 30.94 -5.49
C ARG A 403 -3.51 29.90 -5.09
N ILE A 404 -2.64 29.54 -6.04
CA ILE A 404 -1.52 28.61 -5.81
C ILE A 404 -0.54 29.21 -4.81
N ASP A 405 -0.13 30.45 -5.02
CA ASP A 405 0.84 31.12 -4.15
C ASP A 405 0.28 31.31 -2.73
N ALA A 406 -1.01 31.64 -2.60
CA ALA A 406 -1.69 31.72 -1.30
C ALA A 406 -1.72 30.36 -0.57
N ALA A 407 -2.02 29.27 -1.28
CA ALA A 407 -2.07 27.93 -0.68
C ALA A 407 -0.68 27.47 -0.22
N LEU A 408 0.37 27.69 -1.03
CA LEU A 408 1.75 27.34 -0.70
C LEU A 408 2.30 28.16 0.45
N ALA A 409 2.00 29.45 0.53
CA ALA A 409 2.40 30.33 1.64
C ALA A 409 1.78 29.94 2.99
N LEU A 410 0.58 29.37 3.00
CA LEU A 410 -0.09 28.87 4.20
C LEU A 410 0.43 27.50 4.67
N GLY A 411 1.23 26.82 3.86
CA GLY A 411 1.85 25.53 4.18
C GLY A 411 3.32 25.64 4.61
N ALA A 412 3.95 26.80 4.41
CA ALA A 412 5.32 27.09 4.84
C ALA A 412 5.35 27.61 6.29
#